data_14f38c8e37b9b421bdc835f73f4b9ab8
#
_entry.id   14f38c8e37b9b421bdc835f73f4b9ab8
#
_cell.length_a   1.000
_cell.length_b   1.000
_cell.length_c   1.000
_cell.angle_alpha   90.00
_cell.angle_beta   90.00
_cell.angle_gamma   90.00
#
_symmetry.space_group_name_H-M   'P 1'
#
loop_
_entity.id
_entity.type
_entity.pdbx_description
1 polymer ?
#
loop_
_entity_poly.entity_id
_entity_poly.type
_entity_poly.pdbx_seq_one_letter_code
_entity_poly.pdbx_strand_id
1 'polypeptide(L)'
;LNSRMNQWNAYLNLEITYAFGDNTETVGKSTIAPCLTDDGTNVTISTDWIRPLVGTWADKYNTFGKDRTFKTHSGTTVTLPGHTIDQTSTDPSTGTKPNNHTSDYGWCLDSDSTAADLKSAIDSMSSGARNPVFYTWGTAKGWDNGGLTGTYVEVSLTAQHLWVYKDYQEVVS
;
A
#
# COMPACT_ATOMS: atom_id res chain seq x y z
N LEU A 1 8.18 -39.07 -12.83
CA LEU A 1 7.14 -38.80 -11.84
C LEU A 1 7.70 -37.98 -10.67
N ASN A 2 8.82 -38.40 -10.08
CA ASN A 2 9.42 -37.73 -8.92
C ASN A 2 9.86 -36.28 -9.20
N SER A 3 10.37 -35.97 -10.39
CA SER A 3 10.79 -34.60 -10.75
C SER A 3 9.60 -33.63 -10.75
N ARG A 4 8.47 -33.99 -11.36
CA ARG A 4 7.27 -33.16 -11.39
C ARG A 4 6.67 -32.99 -10.00
N MET A 5 6.64 -34.05 -9.19
CA MET A 5 6.20 -33.94 -7.80
C MET A 5 7.06 -32.95 -7.00
N ASN A 6 8.37 -32.96 -7.23
CA ASN A 6 9.27 -32.01 -6.59
C ASN A 6 9.01 -30.57 -7.05
N GLN A 7 8.73 -30.35 -8.34
CA GLN A 7 8.34 -29.04 -8.87
C GLN A 7 7.01 -28.55 -8.26
N TRP A 8 5.96 -29.42 -8.20
CA TRP A 8 4.73 -29.11 -7.52
C TRP A 8 4.96 -28.69 -6.07
N ASN A 9 5.69 -29.50 -5.32
CA ASN A 9 5.99 -29.23 -3.92
C ASN A 9 6.79 -27.94 -3.73
N ALA A 10 7.71 -27.64 -4.62
CA ALA A 10 8.48 -26.41 -4.56
C ALA A 10 7.57 -25.17 -4.65
N TYR A 11 6.62 -25.15 -5.60
CA TYR A 11 5.64 -24.08 -5.70
C TYR A 11 4.68 -24.05 -4.51
N LEU A 12 4.16 -25.20 -4.09
CA LEU A 12 3.18 -25.28 -3.00
C LEU A 12 3.75 -24.98 -1.61
N ASN A 13 5.07 -25.00 -1.47
CA ASN A 13 5.78 -24.63 -0.24
C ASN A 13 6.20 -23.17 -0.22
N LEU A 14 5.95 -22.41 -1.31
CA LEU A 14 6.19 -20.96 -1.28
C LEU A 14 5.23 -20.30 -0.31
N GLU A 15 5.79 -19.45 0.51
CA GLU A 15 5.04 -18.52 1.38
C GLU A 15 5.73 -17.16 1.34
N ILE A 16 5.07 -16.21 0.70
CA ILE A 16 5.58 -14.85 0.48
C ILE A 16 4.63 -13.90 1.18
N THR A 17 5.15 -13.08 2.09
CA THR A 17 4.34 -12.16 2.88
C THR A 17 4.74 -10.73 2.63
N TYR A 18 3.74 -9.85 2.52
CA TYR A 18 3.91 -8.40 2.36
C TYR A 18 3.31 -7.68 3.56
N ALA A 19 4.10 -6.81 4.19
CA ALA A 19 3.67 -6.04 5.35
C ALA A 19 3.11 -4.68 4.95
N PHE A 20 1.86 -4.40 5.35
CA PHE A 20 1.17 -3.12 5.18
C PHE A 20 0.88 -2.52 6.56
N GLY A 21 1.88 -1.90 7.18
CA GLY A 21 1.78 -1.46 8.57
C GLY A 21 1.60 -2.64 9.50
N ASP A 22 0.49 -2.67 10.22
CA ASP A 22 0.15 -3.75 11.15
C ASP A 22 -0.58 -4.93 10.47
N ASN A 23 -0.85 -4.81 9.16
CA ASN A 23 -1.50 -5.85 8.37
C ASN A 23 -0.47 -6.63 7.54
N THR A 24 -0.82 -7.85 7.19
CA THR A 24 0.02 -8.71 6.35
C THR A 24 -0.82 -9.38 5.27
N GLU A 25 -0.33 -9.35 4.05
CA GLU A 25 -0.88 -10.11 2.93
C GLU A 25 0.04 -11.29 2.64
N THR A 26 -0.55 -12.47 2.47
CA THR A 26 0.20 -13.71 2.26
C THR A 26 -0.16 -14.35 0.93
N VAL A 27 0.86 -14.61 0.12
CA VAL A 27 0.76 -15.43 -1.09
C VAL A 27 1.35 -16.79 -0.77
N GLY A 28 0.50 -17.79 -0.71
CA GLY A 28 0.89 -19.16 -0.36
C GLY A 28 0.13 -20.18 -1.18
N LYS A 29 0.06 -21.40 -0.66
CA LYS A 29 -0.51 -22.55 -1.34
C LYS A 29 -1.89 -22.31 -1.94
N SER A 30 -2.79 -21.65 -1.22
CA SER A 30 -4.17 -21.41 -1.67
C SER A 30 -4.24 -20.50 -2.90
N THR A 31 -3.30 -19.54 -3.01
CA THR A 31 -3.21 -18.64 -4.16
C THR A 31 -2.46 -19.28 -5.32
N ILE A 32 -1.40 -20.03 -5.03
CA ILE A 32 -0.49 -20.58 -6.02
C ILE A 32 -1.05 -21.84 -6.70
N ALA A 33 -1.67 -22.75 -5.93
CA ALA A 33 -2.11 -24.04 -6.45
C ALA A 33 -3.06 -23.96 -7.66
N PRO A 34 -4.06 -23.06 -7.71
CA PRO A 34 -4.95 -22.92 -8.86
C PRO A 34 -4.25 -22.42 -10.14
N CYS A 35 -3.04 -21.83 -10.00
CA CYS A 35 -2.30 -21.23 -11.09
C CYS A 35 -1.22 -22.14 -11.68
N LEU A 36 -1.08 -23.35 -11.12
CA LEU A 36 -0.12 -24.33 -11.60
C LEU A 36 -0.70 -25.15 -12.75
N THR A 37 0.15 -25.45 -13.72
CA THR A 37 -0.17 -26.31 -14.87
C THR A 37 0.92 -27.38 -15.02
N ASP A 38 0.50 -28.63 -15.29
CA ASP A 38 1.38 -29.76 -15.56
C ASP A 38 1.15 -30.20 -17.02
N ASP A 39 2.15 -30.07 -17.87
CA ASP A 39 2.11 -30.47 -19.28
C ASP A 39 2.54 -31.93 -19.51
N GLY A 40 2.75 -32.68 -18.43
CA GLY A 40 3.25 -34.07 -18.47
C GLY A 40 4.78 -34.16 -18.42
N THR A 41 5.48 -33.05 -18.58
CA THR A 41 6.95 -32.95 -18.54
C THR A 41 7.42 -32.03 -17.42
N ASN A 42 6.81 -30.84 -17.35
CA ASN A 42 7.14 -29.81 -16.39
C ASN A 42 5.89 -29.26 -15.69
N VAL A 43 6.09 -28.71 -14.50
CA VAL A 43 5.12 -27.89 -13.80
C VAL A 43 5.48 -26.43 -13.99
N THR A 44 4.52 -25.65 -14.45
CA THR A 44 4.65 -24.21 -14.68
C THR A 44 3.59 -23.45 -13.90
N ILE A 45 3.83 -22.17 -13.68
CA ILE A 45 2.86 -21.27 -13.02
C ILE A 45 2.49 -20.13 -13.97
N SER A 46 1.19 -19.89 -14.15
CA SER A 46 0.74 -18.62 -14.73
C SER A 46 0.98 -17.50 -13.72
N THR A 47 1.42 -16.34 -14.21
CA THR A 47 1.67 -15.13 -13.42
C THR A 47 0.65 -14.03 -13.68
N ASP A 48 -0.37 -14.28 -14.50
CA ASP A 48 -1.37 -13.28 -14.91
C ASP A 48 -2.25 -12.77 -13.75
N TRP A 49 -2.33 -13.55 -12.68
CA TRP A 49 -3.08 -13.23 -11.46
C TRP A 49 -2.34 -12.24 -10.54
N ILE A 50 -1.03 -12.06 -10.71
CA ILE A 50 -0.20 -11.25 -9.80
C ILE A 50 -0.65 -9.80 -9.81
N ARG A 51 -0.77 -9.20 -11.00
CA ARG A 51 -1.15 -7.79 -11.12
C ARG A 51 -2.57 -7.49 -10.59
N PRO A 52 -3.60 -8.28 -10.93
CA PRO A 52 -4.91 -8.19 -10.29
C PRO A 52 -4.87 -8.31 -8.77
N LEU A 53 -4.12 -9.26 -8.23
CA LEU A 53 -3.99 -9.44 -6.78
C LEU A 53 -3.39 -8.20 -6.12
N VAL A 54 -2.26 -7.69 -6.63
CA VAL A 54 -1.62 -6.47 -6.11
C VAL A 54 -2.55 -5.26 -6.26
N GLY A 55 -3.38 -5.22 -7.31
CA GLY A 55 -4.44 -4.23 -7.46
C GLY A 55 -5.44 -4.24 -6.30
N THR A 56 -5.85 -5.42 -5.83
CA THR A 56 -6.72 -5.52 -4.65
C THR A 56 -6.04 -5.00 -3.37
N TRP A 57 -4.74 -5.15 -3.24
CA TRP A 57 -3.99 -4.55 -2.13
C TRP A 57 -3.95 -3.03 -2.23
N ALA A 58 -3.74 -2.49 -3.43
CA ALA A 58 -3.82 -1.05 -3.66
C ALA A 58 -5.19 -0.49 -3.27
N ASP A 59 -6.28 -1.13 -3.69
CA ASP A 59 -7.64 -0.73 -3.33
C ASP A 59 -7.88 -0.76 -1.82
N LYS A 60 -7.30 -1.75 -1.13
CA LYS A 60 -7.45 -1.95 0.31
C LYS A 60 -6.62 -0.97 1.14
N TYR A 61 -5.38 -0.69 0.71
CA TYR A 61 -4.40 0.02 1.53
C TYR A 61 -4.10 1.45 1.09
N ASN A 62 -4.41 1.82 -0.17
CA ASN A 62 -4.19 3.19 -0.60
C ASN A 62 -5.11 4.15 0.13
N THR A 63 -4.49 5.16 0.73
CA THR A 63 -5.20 6.26 1.41
C THR A 63 -4.93 7.61 0.74
N PHE A 64 -3.94 7.67 -0.14
CA PHE A 64 -3.65 8.86 -0.95
C PHE A 64 -4.86 9.28 -1.79
N GLY A 65 -5.14 10.56 -1.83
CA GLY A 65 -6.22 11.13 -2.64
C GLY A 65 -7.65 10.88 -2.13
N LYS A 66 -7.82 10.18 -1.01
CA LYS A 66 -9.15 9.95 -0.42
C LYS A 66 -9.49 11.03 0.59
N ASP A 67 -10.76 11.41 0.67
CA ASP A 67 -11.28 12.28 1.73
C ASP A 67 -11.05 11.65 3.10
N ARG A 68 -10.74 12.48 4.08
CA ARG A 68 -10.48 12.05 5.46
C ARG A 68 -11.34 12.87 6.42
N THR A 69 -11.69 12.28 7.52
CA THR A 69 -12.39 12.99 8.59
C THR A 69 -11.43 13.35 9.71
N PHE A 70 -11.58 14.54 10.25
CA PHE A 70 -10.81 15.03 11.38
C PHE A 70 -11.76 15.52 12.46
N LYS A 71 -11.52 15.08 13.69
CA LYS A 71 -12.25 15.56 14.86
C LYS A 71 -11.47 16.71 15.50
N THR A 72 -12.05 17.90 15.45
CA THR A 72 -11.44 19.14 15.98
C THR A 72 -11.41 19.16 17.51
N HIS A 73 -10.67 20.09 18.10
CA HIS A 73 -10.65 20.38 19.53
C HIS A 73 -12.06 20.56 20.13
N SER A 74 -12.94 21.25 19.43
CA SER A 74 -14.33 21.44 19.83
C SER A 74 -15.20 20.17 19.75
N GLY A 75 -14.66 19.06 19.27
CA GLY A 75 -15.38 17.82 19.03
C GLY A 75 -16.18 17.76 17.72
N THR A 76 -16.13 18.82 16.91
CA THR A 76 -16.77 18.86 15.59
C THR A 76 -15.98 18.01 14.61
N THR A 77 -16.66 17.21 13.78
CA THR A 77 -16.02 16.46 12.71
C THR A 77 -16.03 17.31 11.44
N VAL A 78 -14.85 17.49 10.85
CA VAL A 78 -14.68 18.15 9.55
C VAL A 78 -14.14 17.15 8.53
N THR A 79 -14.47 17.35 7.26
CA THR A 79 -13.89 16.56 6.16
C THR A 79 -12.69 17.29 5.61
N LEU A 80 -11.56 16.62 5.58
CA LEU A 80 -10.36 17.04 4.87
C LEU A 80 -10.43 16.43 3.47
N PRO A 81 -10.61 17.24 2.42
CA PRO A 81 -10.74 16.72 1.07
C PRO A 81 -9.45 16.02 0.64
N GLY A 82 -9.61 14.90 -0.03
CA GLY A 82 -8.51 14.19 -0.67
C GLY A 82 -7.92 15.05 -1.78
N HIS A 83 -6.60 15.04 -1.89
CA HIS A 83 -5.92 15.75 -2.96
C HIS A 83 -5.69 14.80 -4.13
N THR A 84 -6.44 14.97 -5.22
CA THR A 84 -6.18 14.31 -6.49
C THR A 84 -5.40 15.26 -7.37
N ILE A 85 -4.19 14.89 -7.75
CA ILE A 85 -3.41 15.66 -8.71
C ILE A 85 -3.76 15.16 -10.13
N ASP A 86 -3.97 16.10 -11.05
CA ASP A 86 -4.20 15.78 -12.45
C ASP A 86 -2.98 15.08 -13.05
N GLN A 87 -3.13 13.78 -13.32
CA GLN A 87 -2.06 12.96 -13.91
C GLN A 87 -1.90 13.18 -15.42
N THR A 88 -2.69 14.06 -16.02
CA THR A 88 -2.61 14.35 -17.47
C THR A 88 -1.57 15.42 -17.79
N SER A 89 -1.19 16.25 -16.82
CA SER A 89 -0.20 17.31 -17.06
C SER A 89 1.22 16.72 -17.11
N THR A 90 1.94 17.04 -18.17
CA THR A 90 3.37 16.75 -18.30
C THR A 90 4.16 17.99 -17.89
N ASP A 91 5.16 17.84 -17.03
CA ASP A 91 6.06 18.94 -16.68
C ASP A 91 6.80 19.41 -17.96
N PRO A 92 6.57 20.65 -18.40
CA PRO A 92 7.16 21.14 -19.63
C PRO A 92 8.70 21.27 -19.55
N SER A 93 9.28 21.29 -18.36
CA SER A 93 10.74 21.40 -18.17
C SER A 93 11.47 20.08 -18.25
N THR A 94 10.80 18.98 -17.85
CA THR A 94 11.42 17.65 -17.77
C THR A 94 10.84 16.67 -18.79
N GLY A 95 9.71 17.01 -19.42
CA GLY A 95 8.98 16.09 -20.33
C GLY A 95 8.39 14.87 -19.62
N THR A 96 8.49 14.82 -18.29
CA THR A 96 7.98 13.73 -17.47
C THR A 96 6.61 14.12 -16.89
N LYS A 97 5.74 13.14 -16.74
CA LYS A 97 4.54 13.34 -15.91
C LYS A 97 4.99 13.60 -14.49
N PRO A 98 4.46 14.63 -13.82
CA PRO A 98 4.80 14.86 -12.42
C PRO A 98 4.51 13.58 -11.65
N ASN A 99 5.43 13.20 -10.77
CA ASN A 99 5.19 12.12 -9.83
C ASN A 99 4.21 12.65 -8.77
N ASN A 100 2.93 12.52 -9.09
CA ASN A 100 1.82 13.06 -8.30
C ASN A 100 1.61 12.33 -6.98
N HIS A 101 2.49 11.40 -6.67
CA HIS A 101 2.44 10.57 -5.48
C HIS A 101 3.42 11.04 -4.40
N THR A 102 4.05 12.19 -4.57
CA THR A 102 4.95 12.80 -3.59
C THR A 102 4.17 13.66 -2.61
N SER A 103 3.47 13.03 -1.69
CA SER A 103 2.85 13.69 -0.55
C SER A 103 3.31 12.99 0.73
N ASP A 104 3.54 13.74 1.80
CA ASP A 104 3.84 13.16 3.10
C ASP A 104 2.61 12.51 3.76
N TYR A 105 1.45 12.61 3.12
CA TYR A 105 0.17 12.10 3.61
C TYR A 105 -0.33 10.93 2.79
N GLY A 106 -0.73 9.90 3.54
CA GLY A 106 -1.35 8.71 2.98
C GLY A 106 -0.37 7.74 2.33
N TRP A 107 -0.91 6.63 1.90
CA TRP A 107 -0.18 5.57 1.21
C TRP A 107 -0.61 5.48 -0.23
N CYS A 108 0.34 5.35 -1.12
CA CYS A 108 0.11 5.07 -2.53
C CYS A 108 1.03 3.94 -2.98
N LEU A 109 0.48 2.75 -3.13
CA LEU A 109 1.21 1.56 -3.56
C LEU A 109 1.67 1.71 -5.02
N ASP A 110 2.95 1.46 -5.28
CA ASP A 110 3.46 1.18 -6.62
C ASP A 110 3.11 -0.26 -6.98
N SER A 111 1.95 -0.43 -7.58
CA SER A 111 1.43 -1.75 -7.93
C SER A 111 2.30 -2.46 -8.97
N ASP A 112 2.92 -1.73 -9.88
CA ASP A 112 3.77 -2.31 -10.92
C ASP A 112 5.07 -2.86 -10.34
N SER A 113 5.75 -2.06 -9.52
CA SER A 113 6.98 -2.49 -8.86
C SER A 113 6.73 -3.60 -7.84
N THR A 114 5.62 -3.54 -7.08
CA THR A 114 5.26 -4.60 -6.13
C THR A 114 4.89 -5.90 -6.85
N ALA A 115 4.18 -5.83 -7.97
CA ALA A 115 3.87 -7.02 -8.80
C ALA A 115 5.13 -7.63 -9.41
N ALA A 116 6.07 -6.80 -9.86
CA ALA A 116 7.36 -7.25 -10.38
C ALA A 116 8.19 -7.96 -9.30
N ASP A 117 8.22 -7.43 -8.07
CA ASP A 117 8.88 -8.07 -6.94
C ASP A 117 8.25 -9.42 -6.58
N LEU A 118 6.92 -9.51 -6.54
CA LEU A 118 6.21 -10.77 -6.29
C LEU A 118 6.50 -11.80 -7.38
N LYS A 119 6.48 -11.37 -8.66
CA LYS A 119 6.85 -12.25 -9.77
C LYS A 119 8.28 -12.77 -9.63
N SER A 120 9.22 -11.90 -9.32
CA SER A 120 10.63 -12.26 -9.12
C SER A 120 10.80 -13.25 -7.96
N ALA A 121 10.03 -13.09 -6.87
CA ALA A 121 10.04 -14.02 -5.75
C ALA A 121 9.56 -15.42 -6.15
N ILE A 122 8.50 -15.50 -6.94
CA ILE A 122 7.96 -16.77 -7.46
C ILE A 122 8.94 -17.40 -8.44
N ASP A 123 9.47 -16.64 -9.41
CA ASP A 123 10.41 -17.13 -10.40
C ASP A 123 11.70 -17.68 -9.76
N SER A 124 12.14 -17.07 -8.66
CA SER A 124 13.32 -17.49 -7.91
C SER A 124 13.05 -18.49 -6.77
N MET A 125 11.79 -18.95 -6.62
CA MET A 125 11.36 -19.82 -5.52
C MET A 125 11.73 -19.27 -4.13
N SER A 126 11.63 -17.96 -3.94
CA SER A 126 12.07 -17.27 -2.72
C SER A 126 10.89 -16.97 -1.79
N SER A 127 10.78 -17.73 -0.72
CA SER A 127 9.83 -17.47 0.37
C SER A 127 10.35 -16.39 1.34
N GLY A 128 9.44 -15.81 2.10
CA GLY A 128 9.75 -14.92 3.21
C GLY A 128 9.01 -13.60 3.18
N ALA A 129 9.35 -12.76 4.18
CA ALA A 129 8.76 -11.45 4.33
C ALA A 129 9.39 -10.45 3.36
N ARG A 130 8.54 -9.63 2.77
CA ARG A 130 8.88 -8.56 1.82
C ARG A 130 8.16 -7.29 2.18
N ASN A 131 8.65 -6.18 1.69
CA ASN A 131 8.00 -4.89 1.81
C ASN A 131 7.38 -4.52 0.47
N PRO A 132 6.12 -4.08 0.44
CA PRO A 132 5.53 -3.51 -0.77
C PRO A 132 6.26 -2.23 -1.16
N VAL A 133 6.29 -1.92 -2.44
CA VAL A 133 6.87 -0.67 -2.94
C VAL A 133 5.80 0.40 -2.94
N PHE A 134 6.12 1.58 -2.43
CA PHE A 134 5.21 2.71 -2.40
C PHE A 134 5.79 3.90 -3.15
N TYR A 135 4.95 4.60 -3.89
CA TYR A 135 5.25 5.95 -4.37
C TYR A 135 5.27 6.94 -3.20
N THR A 136 4.28 6.78 -2.29
CA THR A 136 4.19 7.56 -1.08
C THR A 136 3.91 6.63 0.08
N TRP A 137 4.77 6.69 1.07
CA TRP A 137 4.62 6.06 2.37
C TRP A 137 4.60 7.16 3.42
N GLY A 138 3.46 7.80 3.57
CA GLY A 138 3.29 8.85 4.56
C GLY A 138 3.31 8.31 5.99
N THR A 139 3.65 9.16 6.93
CA THR A 139 3.67 8.83 8.36
C THR A 139 2.29 8.49 8.93
N ALA A 140 1.23 8.89 8.24
CA ALA A 140 -0.15 8.62 8.61
C ALA A 140 -0.52 7.18 8.28
N LYS A 141 -0.52 6.33 9.27
CA LYS A 141 -0.81 4.89 9.18
C LYS A 141 -2.30 4.57 9.05
N GLY A 142 -3.11 5.40 8.52
CA GLY A 142 -4.52 5.08 8.42
C GLY A 142 -5.41 6.30 8.58
N TRP A 143 -6.67 6.06 8.94
CA TRP A 143 -7.72 7.05 8.95
C TRP A 143 -7.99 7.68 10.32
N ASP A 144 -7.25 7.28 11.35
CA ASP A 144 -7.42 7.79 12.70
C ASP A 144 -7.17 9.30 12.72
N ASN A 145 -8.20 10.04 13.10
CA ASN A 145 -8.23 11.49 13.16
C ASN A 145 -7.61 12.19 11.93
N GLY A 146 -8.11 11.85 10.75
CA GLY A 146 -7.66 12.43 9.47
C GLY A 146 -6.27 11.98 9.02
N GLY A 147 -5.75 10.88 9.59
CA GLY A 147 -4.44 10.35 9.29
C GLY A 147 -3.30 11.09 9.98
N LEU A 148 -3.57 11.87 11.00
CA LEU A 148 -2.55 12.54 11.79
C LEU A 148 -1.88 11.59 12.77
N THR A 149 -0.60 11.80 13.02
CA THR A 149 0.22 10.93 13.89
C THR A 149 0.11 11.22 15.38
N GLY A 150 -0.90 11.98 15.79
CA GLY A 150 -1.09 12.41 17.18
C GLY A 150 -0.32 13.67 17.57
N THR A 151 0.66 14.09 16.77
CA THR A 151 1.39 15.34 16.98
C THR A 151 1.03 16.32 15.87
N TYR A 152 0.27 17.33 16.22
CA TYR A 152 -0.23 18.34 15.26
C TYR A 152 -0.57 19.65 15.95
N VAL A 153 -0.81 20.66 15.15
CA VAL A 153 -1.29 21.98 15.60
C VAL A 153 -2.66 22.22 14.99
N GLU A 154 -3.62 22.59 15.81
CA GLU A 154 -4.93 23.05 15.37
C GLU A 154 -5.03 24.56 15.53
N VAL A 155 -5.50 25.26 14.50
CA VAL A 155 -5.71 26.71 14.51
C VAL A 155 -7.15 27.01 14.18
N SER A 156 -7.85 27.68 15.06
CA SER A 156 -9.17 28.24 14.80
C SER A 156 -9.07 29.73 14.52
N LEU A 157 -9.29 30.09 13.26
CA LEU A 157 -9.32 31.52 12.87
C LEU A 157 -10.49 32.27 13.51
N THR A 158 -11.62 31.58 13.72
CA THR A 158 -12.81 32.16 14.32
C THR A 158 -12.61 32.40 15.81
N ALA A 159 -12.02 31.44 16.52
CA ALA A 159 -11.71 31.59 17.95
C ALA A 159 -10.40 32.36 18.18
N GLN A 160 -9.63 32.63 17.13
CA GLN A 160 -8.28 33.22 17.19
C GLN A 160 -7.40 32.49 18.22
N HIS A 161 -7.43 31.15 18.14
CA HIS A 161 -6.78 30.29 19.12
C HIS A 161 -6.01 29.17 18.43
N LEU A 162 -4.94 28.71 19.09
CA LEU A 162 -4.06 27.65 18.62
C LEU A 162 -3.92 26.61 19.74
N TRP A 163 -4.05 25.33 19.36
CA TRP A 163 -3.79 24.19 20.24
C TRP A 163 -2.65 23.35 19.65
N VAL A 164 -1.77 22.89 20.51
CA VAL A 164 -0.69 21.98 20.16
C VAL A 164 -0.95 20.64 20.83
N TYR A 165 -0.94 19.58 20.05
CA TYR A 165 -1.12 18.21 20.50
C TYR A 165 0.17 17.41 20.34
N LYS A 166 0.46 16.59 21.32
CA LYS A 166 1.48 15.55 21.27
C LYS A 166 0.87 14.24 21.75
N ASP A 167 1.00 13.19 20.94
CA ASP A 167 0.41 11.87 21.23
C ASP A 167 -1.10 11.95 21.55
N TYR A 168 -1.83 12.80 20.79
CA TYR A 168 -3.24 13.14 20.99
C TYR A 168 -3.57 13.84 22.32
N GLN A 169 -2.58 14.27 23.07
CA GLN A 169 -2.77 15.07 24.28
C GLN A 169 -2.44 16.53 24.01
N GLU A 170 -3.34 17.41 24.43
CA GLU A 170 -3.09 18.86 24.38
C GLU A 170 -1.93 19.22 25.31
N VAL A 171 -0.92 19.89 24.77
CA VAL A 171 0.28 20.30 25.51
C VAL A 171 0.41 21.82 25.64
N VAL A 172 -0.23 22.56 24.71
CA VAL A 172 -0.28 24.04 24.72
C VAL A 172 -1.60 24.50 24.13
N SER A 173 -2.19 25.53 24.73
CA SER A 173 -3.35 26.28 24.25
C SER A 173 -3.25 27.75 24.59
#